data_ed5be189b81e870e6e7ffc08e4ebb40d
#
_entry.id   ed5be189b81e870e6e7ffc08e4ebb40d
#
_cell.length_a   1.000
_cell.length_b   1.000
_cell.length_c   1.000
_cell.angle_alpha   90.00
_cell.angle_beta   90.00
_cell.angle_gamma   90.00
#
_symmetry.space_group_name_H-M   'P 1'
#
loop_
_entity.id
_entity.type
_entity.pdbx_description
1 polymer ?
#
loop_
_entity_poly.entity_id
_entity_poly.type
_entity_poly.pdbx_seq_one_letter_code
_entity_poly.pdbx_strand_id
1 'polypeptide(L)'
;MEKQEFVKIRNYLGKTQKQSAQLLGISLKTVKSFEQGWRNIPAYIERQIFFLLAANEALNKKNKPCWVIKKCPVAIRQNCPAWELQAGQLCWFINGTICHGKVQENWSEKMEICRKCKVFKLMIPFMNSVVQSSGVQGSQKNT
;
A
#
# COMPACT_ATOMS: atom_id res chain seq x y z
N MET A 1 -9.05 1.58 -3.23
CA MET A 1 -9.17 1.30 -1.77
C MET A 1 -10.62 1.33 -1.35
N GLU A 2 -11.04 0.32 -0.65
CA GLU A 2 -12.39 0.23 -0.11
C GLU A 2 -12.52 1.06 1.18
N LYS A 3 -13.73 1.56 1.47
CA LYS A 3 -13.99 2.38 2.67
C LYS A 3 -13.63 1.65 3.97
N GLN A 4 -13.90 0.36 4.03
CA GLN A 4 -13.59 -0.47 5.21
C GLN A 4 -12.08 -0.56 5.46
N GLU A 5 -11.29 -0.67 4.41
CA GLU A 5 -9.84 -0.69 4.50
C GLU A 5 -9.30 0.66 5.01
N PHE A 6 -9.85 1.76 4.50
CA PHE A 6 -9.49 3.11 4.94
C PHE A 6 -9.73 3.28 6.45
N VAL A 7 -10.92 2.88 6.93
CA VAL A 7 -11.27 2.95 8.36
C VAL A 7 -10.31 2.09 9.19
N LYS A 8 -10.02 0.87 8.74
CA LYS A 8 -9.09 -0.03 9.44
C LYS A 8 -7.69 0.55 9.54
N ILE A 9 -7.19 1.16 8.47
CA ILE A 9 -5.86 1.80 8.47
C ILE A 9 -5.85 2.99 9.43
N ARG A 10 -6.87 3.84 9.39
CA ARG A 10 -6.97 4.98 10.29
C ARG A 10 -6.94 4.53 11.76
N ASN A 11 -7.72 3.52 12.09
CA ASN A 11 -7.76 2.96 13.45
C ASN A 11 -6.43 2.32 13.83
N TYR A 12 -5.79 1.62 12.91
CA TYR A 12 -4.47 1.03 13.13
C TYR A 12 -3.41 2.08 13.42
N LEU A 13 -3.47 3.23 12.75
CA LEU A 13 -2.58 4.37 12.99
C LEU A 13 -2.93 5.12 14.27
N GLY A 14 -4.04 4.77 14.94
CA GLY A 14 -4.49 5.42 16.17
C GLY A 14 -4.96 6.85 15.95
N LYS A 15 -5.50 7.16 14.77
CA LYS A 15 -5.88 8.53 14.41
C LYS A 15 -7.40 8.72 14.37
N THR A 16 -7.86 9.86 14.86
CA THR A 16 -9.24 10.30 14.68
C THR A 16 -9.46 10.72 13.23
N GLN A 17 -10.72 10.86 12.82
CA GLN A 17 -11.05 11.38 11.49
C GLN A 17 -10.42 12.76 11.24
N LYS A 18 -10.46 13.64 12.24
CA LYS A 18 -9.87 14.97 12.17
C LYS A 18 -8.34 14.93 12.02
N GLN A 19 -7.68 14.09 12.79
CA GLN A 19 -6.22 13.91 12.70
C GLN A 19 -5.82 13.32 11.33
N SER A 20 -6.58 12.37 10.82
CA SER A 20 -6.33 11.81 9.49
C SER A 20 -6.51 12.86 8.40
N ALA A 21 -7.52 13.71 8.51
CA ALA A 21 -7.72 14.81 7.57
C ALA A 21 -6.50 15.73 7.52
N GLN A 22 -5.93 16.07 8.68
CA GLN A 22 -4.71 16.88 8.77
C GLN A 22 -3.52 16.18 8.09
N LEU A 23 -3.31 14.90 8.38
CA LEU A 23 -2.20 14.12 7.81
C LEU A 23 -2.30 13.99 6.30
N LEU A 24 -3.50 13.86 5.79
CA LEU A 24 -3.75 13.69 4.35
C LEU A 24 -3.92 15.02 3.61
N GLY A 25 -3.96 16.15 4.33
CA GLY A 25 -4.13 17.47 3.72
C GLY A 25 -5.50 17.68 3.09
N ILE A 26 -6.55 17.08 3.66
CA ILE A 26 -7.93 17.16 3.17
C ILE A 26 -8.86 17.61 4.31
N SER A 27 -10.12 17.93 3.96
CA SER A 27 -11.09 18.35 4.98
C SER A 27 -11.64 17.16 5.77
N LEU A 28 -12.07 17.43 7.00
CA LEU A 28 -12.79 16.44 7.82
C LEU A 28 -14.03 15.92 7.10
N LYS A 29 -14.75 16.77 6.41
CA LYS A 29 -15.92 16.42 5.61
C LYS A 29 -15.56 15.37 4.52
N THR A 30 -14.40 15.53 3.90
CA THR A 30 -13.91 14.59 2.88
C THR A 30 -13.61 13.21 3.50
N VAL A 31 -12.94 13.18 4.65
CA VAL A 31 -12.67 11.91 5.37
C VAL A 31 -13.98 11.22 5.72
N LYS A 32 -14.95 11.95 6.26
CA LYS A 32 -16.29 11.39 6.57
C LYS A 32 -16.97 10.84 5.33
N SER A 33 -16.87 11.54 4.19
CA SER A 33 -17.45 11.10 2.91
C SER A 33 -16.83 9.80 2.42
N PHE A 34 -15.53 9.62 2.60
CA PHE A 34 -14.84 8.36 2.27
C PHE A 34 -15.34 7.21 3.14
N GLU A 35 -15.44 7.43 4.44
CA GLU A 35 -15.85 6.40 5.41
C GLU A 35 -17.33 6.02 5.27
N GLN A 36 -18.18 6.97 4.87
CA GLN A 36 -19.58 6.71 4.58
C GLN A 36 -19.81 6.05 3.20
N GLY A 37 -18.80 6.04 2.35
CA GLY A 37 -18.91 5.51 1.00
C GLY A 37 -19.60 6.44 0.01
N TRP A 38 -19.80 7.71 0.36
CA TRP A 38 -20.39 8.71 -0.52
C TRP A 38 -19.43 9.20 -1.59
N ARG A 39 -18.14 9.04 -1.35
CA ARG A 39 -17.08 9.43 -2.27
C ARG A 39 -16.06 8.32 -2.35
N ASN A 40 -15.63 8.01 -3.57
CA ASN A 40 -14.54 7.07 -3.80
C ASN A 40 -13.22 7.65 -3.28
N ILE A 41 -12.37 6.80 -2.76
CA ILE A 41 -11.04 7.18 -2.28
C ILE A 41 -10.11 7.28 -3.50
N PRO A 42 -9.60 8.49 -3.84
CA PRO A 42 -8.74 8.64 -5.00
C PRO A 42 -7.38 7.95 -4.80
N ALA A 43 -6.72 7.66 -5.94
CA ALA A 43 -5.41 7.02 -5.92
C ALA A 43 -4.37 7.78 -5.11
N TYR A 44 -4.37 9.11 -5.16
CA TYR A 44 -3.40 9.91 -4.41
C TYR A 44 -3.58 9.79 -2.90
N ILE A 45 -4.82 9.63 -2.42
CA ILE A 45 -5.10 9.39 -0.99
C ILE A 45 -4.64 7.99 -0.58
N GLU A 46 -4.91 6.99 -1.40
CA GLU A 46 -4.44 5.62 -1.16
C GLU A 46 -2.91 5.57 -1.07
N ARG A 47 -2.21 6.23 -1.98
CA ARG A 47 -0.75 6.32 -1.95
C ARG A 47 -0.24 6.99 -0.67
N GLN A 48 -0.86 8.10 -0.27
CA GLN A 48 -0.47 8.82 0.94
C GLN A 48 -0.69 7.99 2.21
N ILE A 49 -1.84 7.33 2.34
CA ILE A 49 -2.14 6.56 3.55
C ILE A 49 -1.25 5.33 3.65
N PHE A 50 -0.92 4.70 2.54
CA PHE A 50 0.07 3.61 2.53
C PHE A 50 1.47 4.12 2.89
N PHE A 51 1.84 5.32 2.45
CA PHE A 51 3.10 5.92 2.85
C PHE A 51 3.16 6.15 4.36
N LEU A 52 2.07 6.62 4.97
CA LEU A 52 1.98 6.80 6.42
C LEU A 52 2.12 5.47 7.17
N LEU A 53 1.51 4.41 6.65
CA LEU A 53 1.69 3.06 7.19
C LEU A 53 3.14 2.61 7.11
N ALA A 54 3.77 2.77 5.96
CA ALA A 54 5.17 2.40 5.75
C ALA A 54 6.08 3.21 6.68
N ALA A 55 5.82 4.50 6.84
CA ALA A 55 6.58 5.36 7.75
C ALA A 55 6.45 4.91 9.20
N ASN A 56 5.27 4.47 9.59
CA ASN A 56 5.02 4.01 10.96
C ASN A 56 5.70 2.66 11.27
N GLU A 57 5.84 1.79 10.28
CA GLU A 57 6.30 0.41 10.48
C GLU A 57 7.67 0.12 9.89
N ALA A 58 7.94 0.62 8.69
CA ALA A 58 9.07 0.17 7.88
C ALA A 58 10.33 1.02 8.03
N LEU A 59 10.22 2.27 8.42
CA LEU A 59 11.39 3.13 8.62
C LEU A 59 12.28 2.64 9.77
N ASN A 60 11.74 1.81 10.64
CA ASN A 60 12.46 1.22 11.76
C ASN A 60 13.01 -0.19 11.47
N LYS A 61 12.70 -0.76 10.32
CA LYS A 61 13.15 -2.10 9.91
C LYS A 61 14.02 -1.99 8.67
N LYS A 62 15.24 -2.51 8.74
CA LYS A 62 16.13 -2.61 7.59
C LYS A 62 15.69 -3.77 6.69
N ASN A 63 14.65 -3.57 5.92
CA ASN A 63 14.22 -4.53 4.92
C ASN A 63 15.18 -4.53 3.72
N LYS A 64 15.38 -5.70 3.13
CA LYS A 64 16.14 -5.82 1.89
C LYS A 64 15.37 -5.14 0.75
N PRO A 65 16.06 -4.57 -0.24
CA PRO A 65 15.38 -3.96 -1.38
C PRO A 65 14.64 -5.00 -2.25
N CYS A 66 13.67 -4.51 -3.03
CA CYS A 66 12.81 -5.38 -3.83
C CYS A 66 13.57 -6.29 -4.81
N TRP A 67 14.66 -5.79 -5.40
CA TRP A 67 15.46 -6.59 -6.36
C TRP A 67 16.18 -7.75 -5.70
N VAL A 68 16.49 -7.66 -4.42
CA VAL A 68 17.07 -8.77 -3.65
C VAL A 68 15.99 -9.78 -3.28
N ILE A 69 14.86 -9.32 -2.77
CA ILE A 69 13.75 -10.18 -2.33
C ILE A 69 13.16 -10.95 -3.52
N LYS A 70 12.95 -10.27 -4.64
CA LYS A 70 12.35 -10.84 -5.85
C LYS A 70 13.39 -11.49 -6.76
N LYS A 71 14.68 -11.37 -6.46
CA LYS A 71 15.78 -11.87 -7.30
C LYS A 71 15.68 -11.34 -8.74
N CYS A 72 15.45 -10.03 -8.86
CA CYS A 72 15.25 -9.40 -10.16
C CYS A 72 16.55 -9.45 -10.99
N PRO A 73 16.50 -9.94 -12.26
CA PRO A 73 17.68 -10.00 -13.12
C PRO A 73 18.28 -8.61 -13.37
N VAL A 74 19.61 -8.53 -13.47
CA VAL A 74 20.32 -7.27 -13.70
C VAL A 74 19.84 -6.54 -14.96
N ALA A 75 19.57 -7.29 -16.03
CA ALA A 75 19.10 -6.72 -17.29
C ALA A 75 17.74 -6.00 -17.16
N ILE A 76 16.88 -6.47 -16.26
CA ILE A 76 15.56 -5.88 -16.01
C ILE A 76 15.68 -4.71 -15.05
N ARG A 77 16.35 -4.90 -13.91
CA ARG A 77 16.43 -3.86 -12.87
C ARG A 77 17.16 -2.59 -13.31
N GLN A 78 18.10 -2.70 -14.24
CA GLN A 78 18.82 -1.53 -14.78
C GLN A 78 17.87 -0.50 -15.41
N ASN A 79 16.73 -0.93 -15.92
CA ASN A 79 15.73 -0.07 -16.54
C ASN A 79 14.57 0.27 -15.59
N CYS A 80 14.61 -0.21 -14.35
CA CYS A 80 13.55 -0.01 -13.37
C CYS A 80 13.81 1.23 -12.52
N PRO A 81 12.85 2.17 -12.39
CA PRO A 81 13.04 3.37 -11.58
C PRO A 81 13.30 3.09 -10.10
N ALA A 82 12.84 1.97 -9.55
CA ALA A 82 13.17 1.58 -8.18
C ALA A 82 14.66 1.36 -7.99
N TRP A 83 15.34 0.77 -8.98
CA TRP A 83 16.80 0.62 -8.99
C TRP A 83 17.50 1.96 -9.24
N GLU A 84 17.03 2.71 -10.24
CA GLU A 84 17.60 4.02 -10.58
C GLU A 84 17.62 4.96 -9.38
N LEU A 85 16.53 5.02 -8.64
CA LEU A 85 16.39 5.88 -7.46
C LEU A 85 16.88 5.23 -6.17
N GLN A 86 17.42 4.01 -6.23
CA GLN A 86 17.81 3.22 -5.05
C GLN A 86 16.70 3.16 -3.99
N ALA A 87 15.48 3.00 -4.46
CA ALA A 87 14.25 3.01 -3.64
C ALA A 87 13.54 1.66 -3.65
N GLY A 88 14.29 0.58 -3.51
CA GLY A 88 13.74 -0.78 -3.51
C GLY A 88 12.81 -1.09 -2.35
N GLN A 89 12.78 -0.24 -1.31
CA GLN A 89 11.86 -0.34 -0.18
C GLN A 89 10.59 0.47 -0.41
N LEU A 90 10.55 1.28 -1.46
CA LEU A 90 9.40 2.12 -1.85
C LEU A 90 8.97 1.84 -3.29
N CYS A 91 9.30 0.67 -3.82
CA CYS A 91 8.97 0.30 -5.20
C CYS A 91 7.47 0.38 -5.47
N TRP A 92 6.65 0.06 -4.49
CA TRP A 92 5.19 0.13 -4.58
C TRP A 92 4.68 1.57 -4.75
N PHE A 93 5.43 2.55 -4.25
CA PHE A 93 5.06 3.98 -4.35
C PHE A 93 5.42 4.57 -5.70
N ILE A 94 6.35 3.96 -6.42
CA ILE A 94 6.91 4.48 -7.68
C ILE A 94 6.19 3.84 -8.87
N ASN A 95 5.54 4.64 -9.72
CA ASN A 95 5.00 4.16 -10.98
C ASN A 95 6.13 3.92 -11.98
N GLY A 96 5.90 3.02 -12.93
CA GLY A 96 6.90 2.69 -13.94
C GLY A 96 7.88 1.59 -13.54
N THR A 97 7.73 1.00 -12.35
CA THR A 97 8.55 -0.16 -11.97
C THR A 97 8.26 -1.35 -12.88
N ILE A 98 9.29 -2.16 -13.11
CA ILE A 98 9.19 -3.34 -13.97
C ILE A 98 9.02 -4.57 -13.08
N CYS A 99 7.78 -5.04 -12.96
CA CYS A 99 7.45 -6.22 -12.18
C CYS A 99 6.83 -7.27 -13.09
N HIS A 100 7.26 -8.54 -12.94
CA HIS A 100 6.82 -9.64 -13.79
C HIS A 100 7.09 -9.38 -15.29
N GLY A 101 8.17 -8.67 -15.61
CA GLY A 101 8.55 -8.33 -16.99
C GLY A 101 7.70 -7.27 -17.66
N LYS A 102 6.82 -6.60 -16.92
CA LYS A 102 5.91 -5.57 -17.43
C LYS A 102 6.07 -4.26 -16.68
N VAL A 103 6.08 -3.14 -17.41
CA VAL A 103 6.11 -1.80 -16.82
C VAL A 103 4.75 -1.48 -16.20
N GLN A 104 4.77 -1.05 -14.94
CA GLN A 104 3.57 -0.68 -14.19
C GLN A 104 3.28 0.80 -14.36
N GLU A 105 2.49 1.16 -15.37
CA GLU A 105 2.31 2.55 -15.81
C GLU A 105 1.31 3.34 -14.97
N ASN A 106 0.31 2.68 -14.40
CA ASN A 106 -0.71 3.37 -13.62
C ASN A 106 -0.90 2.72 -12.24
N TRP A 107 -1.41 3.51 -11.30
CA TRP A 107 -1.57 3.10 -9.92
C TRP A 107 -2.52 1.91 -9.74
N SER A 108 -3.64 1.91 -10.46
CA SER A 108 -4.66 0.86 -10.33
C SER A 108 -4.11 -0.52 -10.69
N GLU A 109 -3.47 -0.64 -11.86
CA GLU A 109 -2.84 -1.88 -12.30
C GLU A 109 -1.70 -2.29 -11.38
N LYS A 110 -0.89 -1.32 -10.97
CA LYS A 110 0.21 -1.55 -10.04
C LYS A 110 -0.29 -2.15 -8.72
N MET A 111 -1.38 -1.64 -8.17
CA MET A 111 -1.93 -2.13 -6.90
C MET A 111 -2.48 -3.56 -7.01
N GLU A 112 -3.02 -3.95 -8.15
CA GLU A 112 -3.44 -5.35 -8.35
C GLU A 112 -2.26 -6.32 -8.17
N ILE A 113 -1.07 -5.93 -8.61
CA ILE A 113 0.14 -6.72 -8.48
C ILE A 113 0.76 -6.56 -7.10
N CYS A 114 0.94 -5.33 -6.65
CA CYS A 114 1.63 -5.03 -5.38
C CYS A 114 0.91 -5.60 -4.17
N ARG A 115 -0.41 -5.55 -4.11
CA ARG A 115 -1.18 -6.09 -2.99
C ARG A 115 -0.97 -7.59 -2.77
N LYS A 116 -0.60 -8.32 -3.83
CA LYS A 116 -0.28 -9.75 -3.78
C LYS A 116 1.22 -10.00 -3.61
N CYS A 117 2.04 -8.96 -3.73
CA CYS A 117 3.49 -9.08 -3.72
C CYS A 117 4.03 -9.22 -2.29
N LYS A 118 4.93 -10.19 -2.10
CA LYS A 118 5.57 -10.40 -0.79
C LYS A 118 6.41 -9.20 -0.33
N VAL A 119 6.97 -8.43 -1.26
CA VAL A 119 7.73 -7.21 -0.94
C VAL A 119 6.83 -6.17 -0.31
N PHE A 120 5.68 -5.89 -0.92
CA PHE A 120 4.68 -4.96 -0.41
C PHE A 120 4.21 -5.37 0.99
N LYS A 121 3.92 -6.67 1.17
CA LYS A 121 3.46 -7.21 2.45
C LYS A 121 4.52 -7.12 3.55
N LEU A 122 5.80 -7.23 3.19
CA LEU A 122 6.90 -7.04 4.13
C LEU A 122 7.08 -5.57 4.52
N MET A 123 6.86 -4.66 3.58
CA MET A 123 7.01 -3.22 3.79
C MET A 123 5.81 -2.60 4.49
N ILE A 124 4.63 -3.19 4.29
CA ILE A 124 3.37 -2.77 4.93
C ILE A 124 2.74 -4.00 5.60
N PRO A 125 3.23 -4.40 6.79
CA PRO A 125 2.75 -5.61 7.48
C PRO A 125 1.26 -5.61 7.79
N PHE A 126 0.63 -4.44 7.90
CA PHE A 126 -0.82 -4.30 8.05
C PHE A 126 -1.59 -5.12 6.99
N MET A 127 -1.07 -5.22 5.77
CA MET A 127 -1.73 -5.96 4.69
C MET A 127 -1.86 -7.46 4.99
N ASN A 128 -0.95 -8.02 5.78
CA ASN A 128 -1.03 -9.42 6.20
C ASN A 128 -2.21 -9.66 7.17
N SER A 129 -2.47 -8.73 8.08
CA SER A 129 -3.56 -8.85 9.05
C SER A 129 -4.93 -8.75 8.37
N VAL A 130 -5.06 -7.95 7.32
CA VAL A 130 -6.31 -7.82 6.54
C VAL A 130 -6.63 -9.13 5.82
N VAL A 131 -5.63 -9.78 5.24
CA VAL A 131 -5.82 -11.07 4.54
C VAL A 131 -6.25 -12.15 5.53
N GLN A 132 -5.67 -12.19 6.72
CA GLN A 132 -6.04 -13.17 7.75
C GLN A 132 -7.48 -12.97 8.24
N SER A 133 -7.92 -11.74 8.43
CA SER A 133 -9.30 -11.46 8.85
C SER A 133 -10.33 -11.83 7.78
N SER A 134 -9.99 -11.64 6.51
CA SER A 134 -10.84 -12.06 5.39
C SER A 134 -10.95 -13.59 5.29
N GLY A 135 -9.86 -14.30 5.54
CA GLY A 135 -9.83 -15.76 5.56
C GLY A 135 -10.68 -16.36 6.68
N VAL A 136 -10.64 -15.76 7.87
CA VAL A 136 -11.44 -16.19 9.03
C VAL A 136 -12.94 -15.98 8.75
N GLN A 137 -13.32 -14.87 8.14
CA GLN A 137 -14.72 -14.62 7.76
C GLN A 137 -15.21 -15.60 6.69
N GLY A 138 -14.34 -16.00 5.77
CA GLY A 138 -14.65 -17.01 4.76
C GLY A 138 -14.91 -18.39 5.36
N SER A 139 -14.12 -18.80 6.36
CA SER A 139 -14.29 -20.08 7.03
C SER A 139 -15.56 -20.14 7.91
N GLN A 140 -15.97 -19.00 8.47
CA GLN A 140 -17.23 -18.94 9.24
C GLN A 140 -18.48 -19.04 8.38
N LYS A 141 -18.44 -18.64 7.10
CA LYS A 141 -19.55 -18.75 6.18
C LYS A 141 -19.75 -20.16 5.64
N ASN A 142 -18.72 -21.00 5.70
CA ASN A 142 -18.76 -22.37 5.21
C ASN A 142 -19.08 -23.38 6.32
N THR A 143 -19.25 -22.90 7.52
CA THR A 143 -19.67 -23.71 8.66
C THR A 143 -21.08 -23.36 9.12
#